data_998aa1d61f1f1ad16620b628a02046fc
#
_entry.id   998aa1d61f1f1ad16620b628a02046fc
#
_cell.length_a   1.000
_cell.length_b   1.000
_cell.length_c   1.000
_cell.angle_alpha   90.00
_cell.angle_beta   90.00
_cell.angle_gamma   90.00
#
_symmetry.space_group_name_H-M   'P 1'
#
loop_
_entity.id
_entity.type
_entity.pdbx_description
1 polymer ?
#
loop_
_entity_poly.entity_id
_entity_poly.type
_entity_poly.pdbx_seq_one_letter_code
_entity_poly.pdbx_strand_id
1 'polypeptide(L)'
;MESQIGICQCIEKIVLLPGNKQKIAVMDKDFITSILEREAEAVRHIPVSEHYEQAIDLIVEHVHDRGGKLITSGMGKAGQIAMNIATTFSSTGTPACFLHPSEAQHGDLGIVREHDIFLLISNSGKTRELLELVELARAFVPQIQFIVISSKEDSPLAIKADVCLPTGNPAEVCPLGLTPTTSTTVMTVIGDILVVGTMQRIHFTNADYAKRHHGGYLGEKSREQSKQEV
;
A
#
# COMPACT_ATOMS: atom_id res chain seq x y z
N MET A 1 45.06 1.75 3.50
CA MET A 1 44.56 1.69 2.10
C MET A 1 43.09 2.11 2.19
N GLU A 2 42.88 3.43 1.99
CA GLU A 2 41.56 4.08 2.05
C GLU A 2 40.87 3.85 0.71
N SER A 3 39.69 3.25 0.73
CA SER A 3 38.80 3.18 -0.42
C SER A 3 37.92 4.45 -0.43
N GLN A 4 38.28 5.38 -1.28
CA GLN A 4 37.46 6.55 -1.60
C GLN A 4 36.19 6.09 -2.32
N ILE A 5 35.05 6.30 -1.66
CA ILE A 5 33.73 6.22 -2.30
C ILE A 5 33.59 7.49 -3.11
N GLY A 6 33.66 7.37 -4.44
CA GLY A 6 33.49 8.48 -5.36
C GLY A 6 32.06 9.01 -5.33
N ILE A 7 31.91 10.23 -4.83
CA ILE A 7 30.68 11.03 -4.98
C ILE A 7 30.56 11.38 -6.47
N CYS A 8 29.58 10.79 -7.14
CA CYS A 8 29.25 11.12 -8.53
C CYS A 8 28.76 12.58 -8.59
N GLN A 9 29.61 13.48 -9.09
CA GLN A 9 29.23 14.87 -9.38
C GLN A 9 28.34 14.86 -10.61
N CYS A 10 27.02 15.07 -10.43
CA CYS A 10 26.10 15.36 -11.51
C CYS A 10 26.56 16.63 -12.23
N ILE A 11 27.06 16.49 -13.47
CA ILE A 11 27.41 17.61 -14.32
C ILE A 11 26.10 18.24 -14.81
N GLU A 12 25.76 19.41 -14.25
CA GLU A 12 24.62 20.22 -14.69
C GLU A 12 24.87 20.73 -16.13
N LYS A 13 24.24 20.13 -17.12
CA LYS A 13 24.15 20.74 -18.45
C LYS A 13 23.13 21.88 -18.42
N ILE A 14 23.62 23.12 -18.40
CA ILE A 14 22.80 24.32 -18.42
C ILE A 14 22.48 24.68 -19.87
N VAL A 15 21.20 24.64 -20.24
CA VAL A 15 20.71 25.23 -21.49
C VAL A 15 20.14 26.60 -21.17
N LEU A 16 20.80 27.66 -21.65
CA LEU A 16 20.34 29.04 -21.50
C LEU A 16 19.38 29.38 -22.64
N LEU A 17 18.12 29.66 -22.35
CA LEU A 17 17.20 30.29 -23.31
C LEU A 17 17.32 31.81 -23.22
N PRO A 18 17.28 32.54 -24.36
CA PRO A 18 17.35 34.00 -24.37
C PRO A 18 16.17 34.61 -23.60
N GLY A 19 16.45 35.33 -22.52
CA GLY A 19 15.46 36.13 -21.78
C GLY A 19 14.96 35.58 -20.46
N ASN A 20 15.33 34.39 -20.01
CA ASN A 20 14.90 33.84 -18.71
C ASN A 20 16.07 33.14 -17.99
N LYS A 21 16.45 33.64 -16.79
CA LYS A 21 17.54 33.09 -15.98
C LYS A 21 17.16 31.81 -15.20
N GLN A 22 16.08 31.13 -15.55
CA GLN A 22 15.74 29.87 -14.90
C GLN A 22 16.56 28.72 -15.52
N LYS A 23 17.37 28.07 -14.68
CA LYS A 23 18.04 26.82 -15.02
C LYS A 23 16.97 25.76 -15.29
N ILE A 24 16.84 25.32 -16.53
CA ILE A 24 16.02 24.14 -16.85
C ILE A 24 16.89 22.92 -16.58
N ALA A 25 16.52 22.11 -15.59
CA ALA A 25 17.14 20.81 -15.37
C ALA A 25 16.87 19.93 -16.60
N VAL A 26 17.92 19.51 -17.29
CA VAL A 26 17.80 18.60 -18.43
C VAL A 26 17.48 17.23 -17.88
N MET A 27 16.34 16.65 -18.30
CA MET A 27 16.02 15.26 -18.03
C MET A 27 16.93 14.37 -18.87
N ASP A 28 18.07 13.98 -18.29
CA ASP A 28 19.00 13.04 -18.90
C ASP A 28 18.87 11.62 -18.26
N LYS A 29 19.65 10.68 -18.79
CA LYS A 29 19.66 9.31 -18.29
C LYS A 29 20.07 9.23 -16.83
N ASP A 30 20.99 10.07 -16.38
CA ASP A 30 21.50 10.06 -15.02
C ASP A 30 20.42 10.50 -14.02
N PHE A 31 19.60 11.49 -14.39
CA PHE A 31 18.45 11.92 -13.58
C PHE A 31 17.42 10.79 -13.46
N ILE A 32 17.06 10.13 -14.56
CA ILE A 32 16.11 9.01 -14.55
C ILE A 32 16.66 7.86 -13.71
N THR A 33 17.92 7.50 -13.91
CA THR A 33 18.59 6.42 -13.14
C THR A 33 18.60 6.73 -11.65
N SER A 34 18.88 7.98 -11.26
CA SER A 34 18.89 8.38 -9.85
C SER A 34 17.52 8.24 -9.16
N ILE A 35 16.43 8.49 -9.89
CA ILE A 35 15.06 8.25 -9.37
C ILE A 35 14.84 6.75 -9.17
N LEU A 36 15.15 5.93 -10.18
CA LEU A 36 14.97 4.48 -10.10
C LEU A 36 15.77 3.85 -8.94
N GLU A 37 17.02 4.30 -8.75
CA GLU A 37 17.87 3.83 -7.66
C GLU A 37 17.30 4.20 -6.28
N ARG A 38 16.84 5.45 -6.11
CA ARG A 38 16.24 5.92 -4.84
C ARG A 38 14.93 5.20 -4.53
N GLU A 39 14.08 4.97 -5.52
CA GLU A 39 12.85 4.18 -5.36
C GLU A 39 13.18 2.73 -4.97
N ALA A 40 14.11 2.08 -5.69
CA ALA A 40 14.53 0.71 -5.38
C ALA A 40 15.16 0.60 -3.99
N GLU A 41 15.94 1.58 -3.58
CA GLU A 41 16.57 1.62 -2.27
C GLU A 41 15.54 1.76 -1.14
N ALA A 42 14.52 2.61 -1.33
CA ALA A 42 13.44 2.75 -0.38
C ALA A 42 12.66 1.44 -0.19
N VAL A 43 12.41 0.70 -1.27
CA VAL A 43 11.78 -0.63 -1.21
C VAL A 43 12.65 -1.64 -0.44
N ARG A 44 13.97 -1.64 -0.65
CA ARG A 44 14.88 -2.52 0.10
C ARG A 44 14.94 -2.23 1.60
N HIS A 45 14.63 -1.00 2.00
CA HIS A 45 14.65 -0.56 3.39
C HIS A 45 13.27 -0.63 4.08
N ILE A 46 12.28 -1.23 3.44
CA ILE A 46 11.00 -1.55 4.13
C ILE A 46 11.34 -2.44 5.33
N PRO A 47 10.94 -2.05 6.56
CA PRO A 47 11.19 -2.86 7.74
C PRO A 47 10.50 -4.22 7.62
N VAL A 48 11.26 -5.31 7.76
CA VAL A 48 10.73 -6.68 7.77
C VAL A 48 10.61 -7.13 9.23
N SER A 49 9.40 -7.49 9.63
CA SER A 49 9.08 -7.91 11.01
C SER A 49 7.99 -8.98 11.02
N GLU A 50 7.75 -9.58 12.19
CA GLU A 50 6.64 -10.52 12.45
C GLU A 50 5.25 -9.88 12.28
N HIS A 51 5.15 -8.55 12.25
CA HIS A 51 3.88 -7.84 12.03
C HIS A 51 3.24 -8.19 10.69
N TYR A 52 4.02 -8.57 9.66
CA TYR A 52 3.45 -9.03 8.39
C TYR A 52 2.68 -10.34 8.56
N GLU A 53 3.25 -11.29 9.30
CA GLU A 53 2.58 -12.56 9.57
C GLU A 53 1.32 -12.33 10.41
N GLN A 54 1.41 -11.51 11.45
CA GLN A 54 0.27 -11.14 12.29
C GLN A 54 -0.85 -10.48 11.47
N ALA A 55 -0.51 -9.54 10.57
CA ALA A 55 -1.49 -8.88 9.71
C ALA A 55 -2.17 -9.87 8.74
N ILE A 56 -1.41 -10.79 8.15
CA ILE A 56 -1.94 -11.83 7.27
C ILE A 56 -2.85 -12.78 8.05
N ASP A 57 -2.46 -13.20 9.25
CA ASP A 57 -3.27 -14.07 10.10
C ASP A 57 -4.60 -13.43 10.47
N LEU A 58 -4.59 -12.13 10.83
CA LEU A 58 -5.82 -11.36 11.10
C LEU A 58 -6.72 -11.28 9.86
N ILE A 59 -6.16 -11.04 8.67
CA ILE A 59 -6.94 -11.01 7.42
C ILE A 59 -7.58 -12.38 7.18
N VAL A 60 -6.84 -13.47 7.32
CA VAL A 60 -7.34 -14.83 7.11
C VAL A 60 -8.44 -15.15 8.13
N GLU A 61 -8.21 -14.93 9.41
CA GLU A 61 -9.17 -15.18 10.48
C GLU A 61 -10.48 -14.42 10.24
N HIS A 62 -10.41 -13.11 10.01
CA HIS A 62 -11.61 -12.29 9.87
C HIS A 62 -12.36 -12.55 8.57
N VAL A 63 -11.63 -12.67 7.45
CA VAL A 63 -12.26 -12.72 6.13
C VAL A 63 -12.58 -14.15 5.70
N HIS A 64 -11.63 -15.07 5.88
CA HIS A 64 -11.79 -16.45 5.37
C HIS A 64 -12.44 -17.39 6.39
N ASP A 65 -12.07 -17.29 7.67
CA ASP A 65 -12.59 -18.19 8.69
C ASP A 65 -13.95 -17.72 9.23
N ARG A 66 -14.11 -16.38 9.40
CA ARG A 66 -15.34 -15.80 9.98
C ARG A 66 -16.31 -15.22 8.94
N GLY A 67 -15.92 -15.14 7.66
CA GLY A 67 -16.79 -14.68 6.56
C GLY A 67 -17.01 -13.16 6.52
N GLY A 68 -16.12 -12.37 7.09
CA GLY A 68 -16.09 -10.92 6.95
C GLY A 68 -15.45 -10.46 5.64
N LYS A 69 -15.05 -9.19 5.59
CA LYS A 69 -14.30 -8.61 4.47
C LYS A 69 -13.22 -7.66 4.97
N LEU A 70 -12.20 -7.45 4.14
CA LEU A 70 -11.19 -6.43 4.35
C LEU A 70 -11.72 -5.07 3.86
N ILE A 71 -11.75 -4.09 4.74
CA ILE A 71 -12.13 -2.71 4.41
C ILE A 71 -10.85 -1.88 4.37
N THR A 72 -10.45 -1.41 3.20
CA THR A 72 -9.30 -0.53 3.08
C THR A 72 -9.73 0.93 3.11
N SER A 73 -8.92 1.82 3.70
CA SER A 73 -9.22 3.25 3.76
C SER A 73 -7.96 4.11 3.78
N GLY A 74 -8.09 5.34 3.28
CA GLY A 74 -7.01 6.31 3.21
C GLY A 74 -7.47 7.60 2.54
N MET A 75 -6.69 8.68 2.70
CA MET A 75 -6.96 9.97 2.09
C MET A 75 -5.97 10.29 0.97
N GLY A 76 -6.44 10.99 -0.08
CA GLY A 76 -5.59 11.46 -1.18
C GLY A 76 -4.83 10.33 -1.87
N LYS A 77 -3.50 10.43 -2.00
CA LYS A 77 -2.67 9.40 -2.65
C LYS A 77 -2.69 8.07 -1.89
N ALA A 78 -2.65 8.11 -0.56
CA ALA A 78 -2.79 6.91 0.27
C ALA A 78 -4.15 6.23 0.07
N GLY A 79 -5.23 7.00 -0.15
CA GLY A 79 -6.56 6.47 -0.49
C GLY A 79 -6.58 5.76 -1.84
N GLN A 80 -5.85 6.28 -2.85
CA GLN A 80 -5.70 5.60 -4.15
C GLN A 80 -4.97 4.26 -4.01
N ILE A 81 -3.92 4.20 -3.17
CA ILE A 81 -3.23 2.95 -2.86
C ILE A 81 -4.15 1.98 -2.12
N ALA A 82 -4.91 2.47 -1.12
CA ALA A 82 -5.89 1.65 -0.41
C ALA A 82 -6.94 1.03 -1.36
N MET A 83 -7.44 1.80 -2.32
CA MET A 83 -8.37 1.31 -3.34
C MET A 83 -7.72 0.24 -4.25
N ASN A 84 -6.48 0.46 -4.68
CA ASN A 84 -5.72 -0.52 -5.46
C ASN A 84 -5.55 -1.84 -4.69
N ILE A 85 -5.16 -1.77 -3.42
CA ILE A 85 -5.00 -2.94 -2.55
C ILE A 85 -6.33 -3.70 -2.40
N ALA A 86 -7.47 -3.01 -2.16
CA ALA A 86 -8.77 -3.64 -2.07
C ALA A 86 -9.14 -4.42 -3.34
N THR A 87 -8.93 -3.81 -4.51
CA THR A 87 -9.24 -4.47 -5.79
C THR A 87 -8.33 -5.66 -6.06
N THR A 88 -7.06 -5.58 -5.65
CA THR A 88 -6.10 -6.69 -5.77
C THR A 88 -6.49 -7.85 -4.86
N PHE A 89 -6.84 -7.61 -3.60
CA PHE A 89 -7.37 -8.63 -2.69
C PHE A 89 -8.63 -9.30 -3.25
N SER A 90 -9.60 -8.51 -3.72
CA SER A 90 -10.84 -9.04 -4.31
C SER A 90 -10.56 -9.95 -5.50
N SER A 91 -9.58 -9.56 -6.35
CA SER A 91 -9.20 -10.34 -7.54
C SER A 91 -8.47 -11.65 -7.20
N THR A 92 -7.87 -11.72 -6.02
CA THR A 92 -7.10 -12.86 -5.51
C THR A 92 -7.83 -13.66 -4.43
N GLY A 93 -9.14 -13.51 -4.33
CA GLY A 93 -9.99 -14.40 -3.54
C GLY A 93 -10.36 -13.91 -2.14
N THR A 94 -9.81 -12.79 -1.70
CA THR A 94 -10.14 -12.19 -0.41
C THR A 94 -11.16 -11.07 -0.59
N PRO A 95 -12.41 -11.21 -0.13
CA PRO A 95 -13.41 -10.15 -0.21
C PRO A 95 -12.91 -8.84 0.40
N ALA A 96 -12.81 -7.79 -0.40
CA ALA A 96 -12.32 -6.50 0.04
C ALA A 96 -13.06 -5.35 -0.64
N CYS A 97 -13.17 -4.21 0.05
CA CYS A 97 -13.71 -2.98 -0.51
C CYS A 97 -12.99 -1.75 0.06
N PHE A 98 -13.02 -0.66 -0.70
CA PHE A 98 -12.53 0.63 -0.23
C PHE A 98 -13.68 1.43 0.41
N LEU A 99 -13.43 2.02 1.58
CA LEU A 99 -14.33 2.96 2.25
C LEU A 99 -13.62 4.31 2.38
N HIS A 100 -14.18 5.35 1.76
CA HIS A 100 -13.63 6.69 1.92
C HIS A 100 -13.91 7.20 3.34
N PRO A 101 -12.88 7.66 4.10
CA PRO A 101 -13.07 7.96 5.52
C PRO A 101 -14.02 9.15 5.78
N SER A 102 -14.12 10.12 4.86
CA SER A 102 -15.10 11.20 4.98
C SER A 102 -16.52 10.69 4.70
N GLU A 103 -16.73 9.85 3.70
CA GLU A 103 -18.05 9.31 3.36
C GLU A 103 -18.57 8.36 4.44
N ALA A 104 -17.66 7.70 5.17
CA ALA A 104 -18.03 6.90 6.34
C ALA A 104 -18.84 7.70 7.39
N GLN A 105 -18.53 9.00 7.55
CA GLN A 105 -19.24 9.90 8.46
C GLN A 105 -20.64 10.28 7.94
N HIS A 106 -20.92 10.06 6.66
CA HIS A 106 -22.18 10.39 6.01
C HIS A 106 -23.05 9.17 5.68
N GLY A 107 -22.76 8.01 6.31
CA GLY A 107 -23.60 6.83 6.23
C GLY A 107 -22.93 5.60 5.64
N ASP A 108 -21.82 5.75 4.90
CA ASP A 108 -21.14 4.62 4.26
C ASP A 108 -20.51 3.66 5.28
N LEU A 109 -20.33 4.09 6.56
CA LEU A 109 -19.95 3.19 7.65
C LEU A 109 -20.94 2.02 7.81
N GLY A 110 -22.16 2.17 7.32
CA GLY A 110 -23.19 1.12 7.29
C GLY A 110 -22.81 -0.15 6.53
N ILE A 111 -21.72 -0.16 5.73
CA ILE A 111 -21.19 -1.37 5.09
C ILE A 111 -20.46 -2.30 6.06
N VAL A 112 -20.01 -1.79 7.21
CA VAL A 112 -19.22 -2.52 8.20
C VAL A 112 -20.05 -3.59 8.90
N ARG A 113 -19.48 -4.77 9.13
CA ARG A 113 -20.07 -5.90 9.83
C ARG A 113 -19.14 -6.39 10.94
N GLU A 114 -19.65 -7.23 11.81
CA GLU A 114 -18.98 -7.72 13.03
C GLU A 114 -17.61 -8.38 12.77
N HIS A 115 -17.50 -9.12 11.68
CA HIS A 115 -16.29 -9.88 11.35
C HIS A 115 -15.37 -9.18 10.34
N ASP A 116 -15.67 -7.94 9.98
CA ASP A 116 -14.80 -7.17 9.09
C ASP A 116 -13.50 -6.75 9.79
N ILE A 117 -12.50 -6.44 9.00
CA ILE A 117 -11.21 -5.90 9.44
C ILE A 117 -10.82 -4.72 8.57
N PHE A 118 -10.22 -3.70 9.18
CA PHE A 118 -9.73 -2.52 8.46
C PHE A 118 -8.24 -2.60 8.14
N LEU A 119 -7.88 -2.12 6.93
CA LEU A 119 -6.52 -1.74 6.55
C LEU A 119 -6.49 -0.24 6.26
N LEU A 120 -5.89 0.53 7.15
CA LEU A 120 -5.82 1.98 7.05
C LEU A 120 -4.44 2.42 6.59
N ILE A 121 -4.38 3.35 5.63
CA ILE A 121 -3.12 3.83 5.05
C ILE A 121 -2.98 5.33 5.27
N SER A 122 -1.92 5.71 6.00
CA SER A 122 -1.59 7.11 6.25
C SER A 122 -0.10 7.28 6.50
N ASN A 123 0.62 7.96 5.61
CA ASN A 123 2.06 8.18 5.79
C ASN A 123 2.38 8.87 7.13
N SER A 124 1.70 9.95 7.45
CA SER A 124 1.93 10.67 8.70
C SER A 124 1.32 9.97 9.93
N GLY A 125 0.34 9.11 9.74
CA GLY A 125 -0.48 8.55 10.82
C GLY A 125 -1.28 9.58 11.61
N LYS A 126 -1.43 10.82 11.07
CA LYS A 126 -2.11 11.95 11.72
C LYS A 126 -3.33 12.44 10.95
N THR A 127 -3.75 11.72 9.92
CA THR A 127 -4.91 12.07 9.09
C THR A 127 -6.16 12.05 9.94
N ARG A 128 -6.78 13.23 10.11
CA ARG A 128 -7.92 13.45 11.00
C ARG A 128 -9.08 12.52 10.66
N GLU A 129 -9.41 12.42 9.39
CA GLU A 129 -10.54 11.64 8.89
C GLU A 129 -10.37 10.13 9.19
N LEU A 130 -9.14 9.62 9.20
CA LEU A 130 -8.87 8.24 9.59
C LEU A 130 -8.92 8.03 11.10
N LEU A 131 -8.47 9.00 11.89
CA LEU A 131 -8.60 8.94 13.34
C LEU A 131 -10.07 8.96 13.77
N GLU A 132 -10.89 9.82 13.15
CA GLU A 132 -12.34 9.87 13.34
C GLU A 132 -13.00 8.56 12.88
N LEU A 133 -12.58 7.98 11.73
CA LEU A 133 -13.08 6.68 11.25
C LEU A 133 -12.84 5.56 12.28
N VAL A 134 -11.66 5.49 12.91
CA VAL A 134 -11.37 4.49 13.95
C VAL A 134 -12.34 4.61 15.12
N GLU A 135 -12.58 5.84 15.60
CA GLU A 135 -13.52 6.07 16.71
C GLU A 135 -14.96 5.67 16.34
N LEU A 136 -15.40 6.06 15.15
CA LEU A 136 -16.74 5.73 14.66
C LEU A 136 -16.92 4.23 14.43
N ALA A 137 -15.92 3.57 13.84
CA ALA A 137 -15.98 2.14 13.60
C ALA A 137 -16.01 1.34 14.90
N ARG A 138 -15.22 1.71 15.91
CA ARG A 138 -15.24 1.09 17.24
C ARG A 138 -16.55 1.33 17.99
N ALA A 139 -17.13 2.53 17.86
CA ALA A 139 -18.45 2.81 18.43
C ALA A 139 -19.55 1.96 17.77
N PHE A 140 -19.41 1.67 16.47
CA PHE A 140 -20.38 0.90 15.69
C PHE A 140 -20.19 -0.62 15.87
N VAL A 141 -18.94 -1.11 15.82
CA VAL A 141 -18.53 -2.50 16.05
C VAL A 141 -17.37 -2.52 17.05
N PRO A 142 -17.63 -2.71 18.35
CA PRO A 142 -16.60 -2.57 19.41
C PRO A 142 -15.38 -3.47 19.26
N GLN A 143 -15.52 -4.63 18.62
CA GLN A 143 -14.43 -5.61 18.44
C GLN A 143 -13.70 -5.45 17.08
N ILE A 144 -14.01 -4.40 16.32
CA ILE A 144 -13.39 -4.18 15.02
C ILE A 144 -11.88 -3.99 15.16
N GLN A 145 -11.11 -4.67 14.32
CA GLN A 145 -9.64 -4.64 14.34
C GLN A 145 -9.07 -3.82 13.18
N PHE A 146 -7.87 -3.28 13.40
CA PHE A 146 -7.21 -2.37 12.49
C PHE A 146 -5.77 -2.79 12.21
N ILE A 147 -5.45 -2.96 10.94
CA ILE A 147 -4.08 -2.98 10.41
C ILE A 147 -3.79 -1.59 9.87
N VAL A 148 -2.63 -1.03 10.19
CA VAL A 148 -2.23 0.32 9.76
C VAL A 148 -0.91 0.26 9.00
N ILE A 149 -0.85 0.88 7.81
CA ILE A 149 0.39 1.20 7.11
C ILE A 149 0.71 2.68 7.36
N SER A 150 1.85 2.95 8.03
CA SER A 150 2.26 4.31 8.40
C SER A 150 3.77 4.46 8.39
N SER A 151 4.29 5.71 8.33
CA SER A 151 5.74 5.94 8.38
C SER A 151 6.35 5.64 9.75
N LYS A 152 5.54 5.69 10.82
CA LYS A 152 6.01 5.56 12.21
C LYS A 152 5.03 4.75 13.06
N GLU A 153 5.57 3.87 13.88
CA GLU A 153 4.80 3.05 14.82
C GLU A 153 4.26 3.84 16.02
N ASP A 154 4.85 4.98 16.33
CA ASP A 154 4.41 5.89 17.40
C ASP A 154 3.41 6.96 16.94
N SER A 155 2.93 6.87 15.70
CA SER A 155 1.93 7.80 15.19
C SER A 155 0.56 7.61 15.84
N PRO A 156 -0.27 8.67 15.95
CA PRO A 156 -1.60 8.57 16.57
C PRO A 156 -2.49 7.46 16.00
N LEU A 157 -2.38 7.18 14.69
CA LEU A 157 -3.15 6.12 14.05
C LEU A 157 -2.56 4.74 14.35
N ALA A 158 -1.22 4.62 14.33
CA ALA A 158 -0.54 3.37 14.62
C ALA A 158 -0.76 2.88 16.05
N ILE A 159 -0.77 3.79 17.03
CA ILE A 159 -1.06 3.47 18.44
C ILE A 159 -2.48 2.89 18.62
N LYS A 160 -3.41 3.22 17.72
CA LYS A 160 -4.79 2.70 17.75
C LYS A 160 -4.95 1.39 16.97
N ALA A 161 -3.92 0.94 16.27
CA ALA A 161 -3.95 -0.29 15.49
C ALA A 161 -3.68 -1.53 16.34
N ASP A 162 -4.20 -2.67 15.89
CA ASP A 162 -3.86 -3.98 16.42
C ASP A 162 -2.51 -4.44 15.81
N VAL A 163 -2.25 -4.08 14.55
CA VAL A 163 -0.97 -4.30 13.87
C VAL A 163 -0.57 -3.05 13.08
N CYS A 164 0.69 -2.60 13.23
CA CYS A 164 1.27 -1.53 12.41
C CYS A 164 2.38 -2.06 11.52
N LEU A 165 2.33 -1.69 10.24
CA LEU A 165 3.32 -2.00 9.21
C LEU A 165 4.05 -0.71 8.83
N PRO A 166 5.26 -0.47 9.36
CA PRO A 166 5.99 0.75 9.11
C PRO A 166 6.58 0.79 7.70
N THR A 167 6.50 1.98 7.03
CA THR A 167 7.08 2.18 5.70
C THR A 167 8.58 2.42 5.71
N GLY A 168 9.21 2.57 6.90
CA GLY A 168 10.61 2.98 7.01
C GLY A 168 10.83 4.48 6.75
N ASN A 169 9.74 5.26 6.58
CA ASN A 169 9.77 6.71 6.38
C ASN A 169 10.71 7.18 5.24
N PRO A 170 10.55 6.67 4.01
CA PRO A 170 11.42 7.02 2.90
C PRO A 170 11.31 8.50 2.53
N ALA A 171 12.43 9.08 2.08
CA ALA A 171 12.43 10.42 1.50
C ALA A 171 11.79 10.37 0.09
N GLU A 172 10.93 11.35 -0.20
CA GLU A 172 10.31 11.48 -1.51
C GLU A 172 11.36 11.82 -2.59
N VAL A 173 11.23 11.23 -3.79
CA VAL A 173 12.08 11.60 -4.95
C VAL A 173 11.68 12.94 -5.56
N CYS A 174 10.50 13.44 -5.25
CA CYS A 174 10.00 14.76 -5.62
C CYS A 174 11.00 15.86 -5.20
N PRO A 175 11.35 16.83 -6.10
CA PRO A 175 12.32 17.88 -5.77
C PRO A 175 11.95 18.75 -4.58
N LEU A 176 10.67 18.83 -4.23
CA LEU A 176 10.19 19.58 -3.08
C LEU A 176 10.16 18.73 -1.78
N GLY A 177 10.32 17.40 -1.89
CA GLY A 177 10.16 16.49 -0.78
C GLY A 177 8.73 16.44 -0.20
N LEU A 178 7.72 16.90 -0.95
CA LEU A 178 6.34 17.06 -0.48
C LEU A 178 5.34 16.17 -1.22
N THR A 179 5.54 15.98 -2.53
CA THR A 179 4.62 15.16 -3.32
C THR A 179 4.82 13.69 -3.01
N PRO A 180 3.79 12.97 -2.56
CA PRO A 180 3.89 11.53 -2.33
C PRO A 180 4.27 10.80 -3.63
N THR A 181 5.46 10.26 -3.65
CA THR A 181 6.09 9.49 -4.72
C THR A 181 6.64 8.20 -4.13
N THR A 182 7.81 8.24 -3.51
CA THR A 182 8.46 7.08 -2.90
C THR A 182 7.64 6.46 -1.76
N SER A 183 6.99 7.28 -0.94
CA SER A 183 6.10 6.77 0.11
C SER A 183 4.95 5.95 -0.47
N THR A 184 4.37 6.35 -1.61
CA THR A 184 3.29 5.59 -2.26
C THR A 184 3.79 4.29 -2.91
N THR A 185 4.99 4.29 -3.48
CA THR A 185 5.66 3.08 -3.97
C THR A 185 5.83 2.05 -2.85
N VAL A 186 6.38 2.47 -1.72
CA VAL A 186 6.59 1.62 -0.55
C VAL A 186 5.26 1.08 0.00
N MET A 187 4.22 1.91 0.14
CA MET A 187 2.89 1.48 0.57
C MET A 187 2.28 0.44 -0.37
N THR A 188 2.48 0.59 -1.69
CA THR A 188 2.03 -0.40 -2.67
C THR A 188 2.72 -1.73 -2.46
N VAL A 189 4.04 -1.74 -2.31
CA VAL A 189 4.82 -2.97 -2.06
C VAL A 189 4.40 -3.67 -0.77
N ILE A 190 4.13 -2.91 0.31
CA ILE A 190 3.60 -3.49 1.56
C ILE A 190 2.22 -4.14 1.30
N GLY A 191 1.36 -3.48 0.53
CA GLY A 191 0.08 -4.06 0.11
C GLY A 191 0.25 -5.36 -0.69
N ASP A 192 1.20 -5.40 -1.63
CA ASP A 192 1.50 -6.59 -2.43
C ASP A 192 1.99 -7.75 -1.54
N ILE A 193 2.82 -7.46 -0.52
CA ILE A 193 3.27 -8.47 0.45
C ILE A 193 2.06 -9.08 1.19
N LEU A 194 1.12 -8.25 1.65
CA LEU A 194 -0.10 -8.73 2.31
C LEU A 194 -0.97 -9.58 1.37
N VAL A 195 -1.15 -9.14 0.13
CA VAL A 195 -1.93 -9.89 -0.89
C VAL A 195 -1.27 -11.25 -1.14
N VAL A 196 0.03 -11.27 -1.47
CA VAL A 196 0.74 -12.51 -1.81
C VAL A 196 0.82 -13.45 -0.60
N GLY A 197 1.08 -12.92 0.59
CA GLY A 197 1.09 -13.71 1.82
C GLY A 197 -0.27 -14.32 2.13
N THR A 198 -1.35 -13.56 1.96
CA THR A 198 -2.72 -14.08 2.13
C THR A 198 -3.03 -15.16 1.08
N MET A 199 -2.69 -14.95 -0.20
CA MET A 199 -2.85 -15.97 -1.24
C MET A 199 -2.17 -17.29 -0.88
N GLN A 200 -0.94 -17.23 -0.36
CA GLN A 200 -0.21 -18.41 0.10
C GLN A 200 -0.92 -19.10 1.27
N ARG A 201 -1.37 -18.33 2.26
CA ARG A 201 -2.02 -18.84 3.47
C ARG A 201 -3.35 -19.54 3.16
N ILE A 202 -4.13 -19.03 2.20
CA ILE A 202 -5.40 -19.61 1.78
C ILE A 202 -5.26 -20.65 0.64
N HIS A 203 -4.04 -20.97 0.23
CA HIS A 203 -3.76 -21.90 -0.87
C HIS A 203 -4.49 -21.53 -2.18
N PHE A 204 -4.47 -20.25 -2.53
CA PHE A 204 -5.16 -19.74 -3.72
C PHE A 204 -4.56 -20.28 -5.01
N THR A 205 -5.38 -20.89 -5.86
CA THR A 205 -4.97 -21.65 -7.05
C THR A 205 -5.21 -20.90 -8.36
N ASN A 206 -4.61 -21.39 -9.48
CA ASN A 206 -4.92 -20.93 -10.83
C ASN A 206 -6.41 -21.14 -11.18
N ALA A 207 -7.01 -22.21 -10.69
CA ALA A 207 -8.44 -22.47 -10.87
C ALA A 207 -9.32 -21.42 -10.16
N ASP A 208 -8.90 -20.96 -8.97
CA ASP A 208 -9.60 -19.90 -8.25
C ASP A 208 -9.43 -18.54 -8.92
N TYR A 209 -8.25 -18.29 -9.49
CA TYR A 209 -7.99 -17.08 -10.28
C TYR A 209 -8.88 -17.05 -11.53
N ALA A 210 -8.96 -18.15 -12.26
CA ALA A 210 -9.78 -18.30 -13.48
C ALA A 210 -11.27 -18.03 -13.24
N LYS A 211 -11.79 -18.40 -12.06
CA LYS A 211 -13.19 -18.11 -11.66
C LYS A 211 -13.50 -16.62 -11.51
N ARG A 212 -12.47 -15.79 -11.26
CA ARG A 212 -12.61 -14.34 -11.03
C ARG A 212 -12.23 -13.51 -12.24
N HIS A 213 -11.45 -14.06 -13.17
CA HIS A 213 -10.95 -13.38 -14.36
C HIS A 213 -11.49 -14.02 -15.63
N HIS A 214 -12.73 -13.66 -16.02
CA HIS A 214 -13.44 -14.26 -17.15
C HIS A 214 -12.94 -13.74 -18.51
N GLY A 215 -12.37 -12.55 -18.58
CA GLY A 215 -11.91 -11.90 -19.81
C GLY A 215 -10.41 -11.61 -19.81
N GLY A 216 -9.90 -11.32 -21.01
CA GLY A 216 -8.52 -10.86 -21.21
C GLY A 216 -7.45 -11.95 -21.05
N TYR A 217 -6.21 -11.54 -21.31
CA TYR A 217 -5.03 -12.43 -21.33
C TYR A 217 -4.83 -13.23 -20.03
N LEU A 218 -5.00 -12.59 -18.87
CA LEU A 218 -4.79 -13.27 -17.58
C LEU A 218 -5.81 -14.37 -17.32
N GLY A 219 -7.07 -14.15 -17.70
CA GLY A 219 -8.12 -15.17 -17.58
C GLY A 219 -7.89 -16.35 -18.50
N GLU A 220 -7.38 -16.15 -19.71
CA GLU A 220 -7.01 -17.24 -20.63
C GLU A 220 -5.83 -18.03 -20.08
N LYS A 221 -4.77 -17.34 -19.69
CA LYS A 221 -3.56 -17.96 -19.14
C LYS A 221 -3.84 -18.78 -17.87
N SER A 222 -4.67 -18.28 -16.95
CA SER A 222 -4.99 -19.02 -15.72
C SER A 222 -5.80 -20.28 -15.98
N ARG A 223 -6.72 -20.26 -16.98
CA ARG A 223 -7.46 -21.46 -17.42
C ARG A 223 -6.54 -22.50 -18.08
N GLU A 224 -5.52 -22.10 -18.80
CA GLU A 224 -4.53 -23.02 -19.38
C GLU A 224 -3.67 -23.67 -18.29
N GLN A 225 -3.20 -22.86 -17.33
CA GLN A 225 -2.37 -23.36 -16.23
C GLN A 225 -3.16 -24.29 -15.29
N SER A 226 -4.43 -23.99 -14.99
CA SER A 226 -5.27 -24.84 -14.15
C SER A 226 -5.53 -26.23 -14.75
N LYS A 227 -5.43 -26.41 -16.08
CA LYS A 227 -5.54 -27.73 -16.75
C LYS A 227 -4.27 -28.57 -16.60
N GLN A 228 -3.13 -27.96 -16.28
CA GLN A 228 -1.84 -28.66 -16.11
C GLN A 228 -1.62 -29.10 -14.66
N GLU A 229 -2.40 -28.57 -13.71
CA GLU A 229 -2.34 -28.91 -12.28
C GLU A 229 -3.21 -30.12 -11.90
N VAL A 230 -3.97 -30.70 -12.84
CA VAL A 230 -4.83 -31.90 -12.70
C VAL A 230 -4.09 -33.10 -13.33
#